data_19a169ff2b71da42a44c877258f0b12f
#
_entry.id   19a169ff2b71da42a44c877258f0b12f
#
_cell.length_a   1.000
_cell.length_b   1.000
_cell.length_c   1.000
_cell.angle_alpha   90.00
_cell.angle_beta   90.00
_cell.angle_gamma   90.00
#
_symmetry.space_group_name_H-M   'P 1'
#
loop_
_entity.id
_entity.type
_entity.pdbx_description
1 polymer ?
#
loop_
_entity_poly.entity_id
_entity_poly.type
_entity_poly.pdbx_seq_one_letter_code
_entity_poly.pdbx_strand_id
1 'polypeptide(L)'
;MEHGHQTLINYILKEKDENLKGKTIIEIGSCREFLEGQNSTECFIKLCMEKDMKFISVDMDEKCSQNVYSLAHKYKSFTNMEIHTCKGEDYLKTIDSFDFMYLDGYDYDHGLHSEERQDRYNHYMGTDINNEECWESHLLMVKELCKIAHKDSVICFDDIIDEKVGKGVTAIPYILDKKWQVFKRVNNSVLFVHPDRVLLPRDMYVVGNGVSLKGFDFNFLKDKEWIGCCLGFRDWE
;
A
#
# COMPACT_ATOMS: atom_id res chain seq x y z
N MET A 1 1.43 -13.55 -9.86
CA MET A 1 0.48 -12.41 -9.71
C MET A 1 1.16 -11.41 -8.80
N GLU A 2 1.15 -10.11 -9.11
CA GLU A 2 1.78 -9.09 -8.23
C GLU A 2 0.87 -8.88 -7.01
N HIS A 3 1.40 -9.06 -5.80
CA HIS A 3 0.68 -8.86 -4.53
C HIS A 3 0.73 -7.37 -4.13
N GLY A 4 -0.17 -6.95 -3.23
CA GLY A 4 -0.29 -5.54 -2.84
C GLY A 4 0.98 -4.94 -2.26
N HIS A 5 1.73 -5.66 -1.44
CA HIS A 5 3.00 -5.19 -0.92
C HIS A 5 4.02 -4.88 -2.02
N GLN A 6 4.01 -5.62 -3.14
CA GLN A 6 4.89 -5.35 -4.28
C GLN A 6 4.55 -4.02 -4.95
N THR A 7 3.26 -3.63 -4.96
CA THR A 7 2.83 -2.32 -5.47
C THR A 7 3.46 -1.18 -4.66
N LEU A 8 3.46 -1.29 -3.33
CA LEU A 8 4.10 -0.30 -2.45
C LEU A 8 5.63 -0.31 -2.60
N ILE A 9 6.25 -1.49 -2.62
CA ILE A 9 7.70 -1.62 -2.82
C ILE A 9 8.13 -0.98 -4.14
N ASN A 10 7.45 -1.30 -5.24
CA ASN A 10 7.74 -0.73 -6.56
C ASN A 10 7.55 0.79 -6.61
N TYR A 11 6.65 1.33 -5.78
CA TYR A 11 6.51 2.77 -5.62
C TYR A 11 7.72 3.37 -4.89
N ILE A 12 8.09 2.80 -3.73
CA ILE A 12 9.22 3.26 -2.91
C ILE A 12 10.54 3.21 -3.69
N LEU A 13 10.80 2.13 -4.44
CA LEU A 13 12.02 1.96 -5.22
C LEU A 13 12.20 3.00 -6.35
N LYS A 14 11.16 3.75 -6.71
CA LYS A 14 11.26 4.87 -7.64
C LYS A 14 11.73 6.15 -6.96
N GLU A 15 11.69 6.22 -5.64
CA GLU A 15 12.23 7.36 -4.89
C GLU A 15 13.77 7.29 -4.86
N LYS A 16 14.41 8.46 -4.76
CA LYS A 16 15.85 8.52 -4.55
C LYS A 16 16.18 8.05 -3.14
N ASP A 17 17.27 7.32 -2.97
CA ASP A 17 17.69 6.78 -1.67
C ASP A 17 17.85 7.85 -0.60
N GLU A 18 18.34 9.05 -0.97
CA GLU A 18 18.47 10.19 -0.06
C GLU A 18 17.13 10.66 0.53
N ASN A 19 16.01 10.43 -0.18
CA ASN A 19 14.66 10.77 0.28
C ASN A 19 14.03 9.67 1.12
N LEU A 20 14.60 8.46 1.11
CA LEU A 20 14.07 7.29 1.83
C LEU A 20 14.70 7.12 3.22
N LYS A 21 15.93 7.57 3.38
CA LYS A 21 16.66 7.45 4.64
C LYS A 21 15.87 8.00 5.82
N GLY A 22 15.67 7.17 6.84
CA GLY A 22 14.91 7.50 8.04
C GLY A 22 13.40 7.53 7.87
N LYS A 23 12.86 7.29 6.68
CA LYS A 23 11.43 7.11 6.43
C LYS A 23 10.93 5.81 7.06
N THR A 24 9.62 5.75 7.33
CA THR A 24 8.99 4.63 8.00
C THR A 24 8.01 3.92 7.09
N ILE A 25 8.08 2.58 7.04
CA ILE A 25 7.01 1.72 6.55
C ILE A 25 6.26 1.17 7.76
N ILE A 26 4.94 1.35 7.77
CA ILE A 26 4.04 0.75 8.76
C ILE A 26 3.18 -0.28 8.03
N GLU A 27 3.22 -1.52 8.50
CA GLU A 27 2.37 -2.62 8.04
C GLU A 27 1.31 -2.90 9.10
N ILE A 28 0.03 -2.85 8.72
CA ILE A 28 -1.08 -3.30 9.55
C ILE A 28 -1.64 -4.58 8.95
N GLY A 29 -1.54 -5.68 9.70
CA GLY A 29 -1.74 -7.05 9.23
C GLY A 29 -0.42 -7.68 8.82
N SER A 30 0.25 -8.32 9.78
CA SER A 30 1.54 -8.99 9.55
C SER A 30 1.37 -10.34 8.87
N CYS A 31 2.44 -10.86 8.27
CA CYS A 31 2.38 -12.19 7.67
C CYS A 31 2.09 -13.27 8.71
N ARG A 32 1.05 -14.05 8.44
CA ARG A 32 0.64 -15.18 9.30
C ARG A 32 1.41 -16.45 8.95
N GLU A 33 1.73 -16.61 7.68
CA GLU A 33 2.30 -17.83 7.11
C GLU A 33 3.46 -17.44 6.19
N PHE A 34 4.51 -18.27 6.20
CA PHE A 34 5.68 -18.03 5.34
C PHE A 34 5.47 -18.69 3.97
N LEU A 35 4.40 -18.30 3.27
CA LEU A 35 4.12 -18.77 1.92
C LEU A 35 4.82 -17.91 0.88
N GLU A 36 5.28 -18.54 -0.18
CA GLU A 36 5.87 -17.84 -1.32
C GLU A 36 4.87 -16.84 -1.92
N GLY A 37 5.28 -15.58 -2.05
CA GLY A 37 4.44 -14.49 -2.57
C GLY A 37 3.54 -13.81 -1.55
N GLN A 38 3.38 -14.36 -0.33
CA GLN A 38 2.56 -13.77 0.75
C GLN A 38 3.39 -13.30 1.95
N ASN A 39 4.62 -12.96 1.73
CA ASN A 39 5.60 -12.60 2.75
C ASN A 39 5.89 -11.09 2.81
N SER A 40 4.83 -10.28 2.81
CA SER A 40 4.92 -8.80 2.85
C SER A 40 5.88 -8.31 3.92
N THR A 41 5.75 -8.78 5.15
CA THR A 41 6.58 -8.43 6.30
C THR A 41 8.08 -8.64 6.03
N GLU A 42 8.46 -9.82 5.51
CA GLU A 42 9.88 -10.09 5.19
C GLU A 42 10.39 -9.20 4.06
N CYS A 43 9.55 -8.91 3.06
CA CYS A 43 9.89 -8.03 1.96
C CYS A 43 10.12 -6.59 2.44
N PHE A 44 9.28 -6.09 3.34
CA PHE A 44 9.44 -4.75 3.93
C PHE A 44 10.67 -4.66 4.83
N ILE A 45 10.96 -5.70 5.65
CA ILE A 45 12.19 -5.75 6.43
C ILE A 45 13.43 -5.62 5.52
N LYS A 46 13.50 -6.41 4.45
CA LYS A 46 14.61 -6.35 3.50
C LYS A 46 14.76 -4.98 2.84
N LEU A 47 13.64 -4.38 2.40
CA LEU A 47 13.64 -3.05 1.81
C LEU A 47 14.13 -1.99 2.80
N CYS A 48 13.61 -2.02 4.04
CA CYS A 48 14.01 -1.08 5.08
C CYS A 48 15.50 -1.20 5.45
N MET A 49 16.03 -2.43 5.50
CA MET A 49 17.47 -2.65 5.68
C MET A 49 18.30 -2.05 4.55
N GLU A 50 17.89 -2.27 3.30
CA GLU A 50 18.61 -1.79 2.12
C GLU A 50 18.60 -0.26 2.02
N LYS A 51 17.48 0.37 2.39
CA LYS A 51 17.25 1.81 2.19
C LYS A 51 17.44 2.66 3.48
N ASP A 52 17.96 2.08 4.56
CA ASP A 52 18.13 2.75 5.86
C ASP A 52 16.82 3.38 6.37
N MET A 53 15.72 2.63 6.25
CA MET A 53 14.37 3.01 6.67
C MET A 53 14.01 2.34 8.00
N LYS A 54 12.93 2.80 8.65
CA LYS A 54 12.31 2.15 9.80
C LYS A 54 11.17 1.25 9.36
N PHE A 55 11.02 0.09 9.99
CA PHE A 55 9.88 -0.81 9.81
C PHE A 55 9.07 -0.93 11.10
N ILE A 56 7.76 -0.82 10.98
CA ILE A 56 6.82 -1.03 12.09
C ILE A 56 5.78 -2.05 11.64
N SER A 57 5.64 -3.12 12.41
CA SER A 57 4.64 -4.16 12.19
C SER A 57 3.59 -4.11 13.28
N VAL A 58 2.33 -4.10 12.89
CA VAL A 58 1.17 -4.04 13.80
C VAL A 58 0.21 -5.16 13.44
N ASP A 59 -0.09 -6.03 14.40
CA ASP A 59 -1.10 -7.07 14.26
C ASP A 59 -1.79 -7.31 15.60
N MET A 60 -3.09 -7.60 15.58
CA MET A 60 -3.81 -7.93 16.81
C MET A 60 -3.55 -9.37 17.26
N ASP A 61 -3.09 -10.25 16.37
CA ASP A 61 -2.81 -11.65 16.65
C ASP A 61 -1.36 -11.81 17.16
N GLU A 62 -1.23 -12.27 18.41
CA GLU A 62 0.06 -12.52 19.04
C GLU A 62 0.92 -13.52 18.24
N LYS A 63 0.31 -14.52 17.59
CA LYS A 63 1.03 -15.48 16.73
C LYS A 63 1.68 -14.78 15.53
N CYS A 64 1.00 -13.82 14.92
CA CYS A 64 1.57 -13.00 13.85
C CYS A 64 2.75 -12.18 14.37
N SER A 65 2.60 -11.53 15.51
CA SER A 65 3.71 -10.80 16.16
C SER A 65 4.91 -11.72 16.45
N GLN A 66 4.69 -12.96 16.92
CA GLN A 66 5.75 -13.94 17.14
C GLN A 66 6.46 -14.34 15.84
N ASN A 67 5.75 -14.44 14.73
CA ASN A 67 6.35 -14.65 13.41
C ASN A 67 7.27 -13.50 13.03
N VAL A 68 6.84 -12.25 13.28
CA VAL A 68 7.66 -11.07 13.02
C VAL A 68 8.91 -11.04 13.92
N TYR A 69 8.79 -11.41 15.19
CA TYR A 69 9.96 -11.59 16.08
C TYR A 69 10.94 -12.64 15.55
N SER A 70 10.43 -13.73 14.98
CA SER A 70 11.26 -14.76 14.36
C SER A 70 12.03 -14.22 13.14
N LEU A 71 11.38 -13.40 12.31
CA LEU A 71 12.04 -12.67 11.21
C LEU A 71 13.06 -11.67 11.73
N ALA A 72 12.76 -10.93 12.82
CA ALA A 72 13.71 -10.03 13.46
C ALA A 72 14.98 -10.76 13.90
N HIS A 73 14.86 -11.96 14.44
CA HIS A 73 16.00 -12.82 14.78
C HIS A 73 16.82 -13.24 13.56
N LYS A 74 16.16 -13.53 12.44
CA LYS A 74 16.83 -13.85 11.17
C LYS A 74 17.60 -12.65 10.62
N TYR A 75 17.04 -11.45 10.74
CA TYR A 75 17.64 -10.19 10.29
C TYR A 75 18.19 -9.35 11.44
N LYS A 76 18.87 -9.98 12.40
CA LYS A 76 19.36 -9.37 13.65
C LYS A 76 20.28 -8.15 13.49
N SER A 77 20.83 -7.92 12.29
CA SER A 77 21.57 -6.70 11.98
C SER A 77 20.66 -5.48 11.75
N PHE A 78 19.36 -5.71 11.55
CA PHE A 78 18.37 -4.66 11.37
C PHE A 78 17.73 -4.33 12.73
N THR A 79 18.13 -3.23 13.33
CA THR A 79 17.68 -2.79 14.66
C THR A 79 16.61 -1.70 14.60
N ASN A 80 16.33 -1.16 13.40
CA ASN A 80 15.37 -0.09 13.20
C ASN A 80 13.94 -0.64 12.92
N MET A 81 13.46 -1.49 13.86
CA MET A 81 12.18 -2.17 13.75
C MET A 81 11.41 -2.12 15.07
N GLU A 82 10.08 -1.95 14.97
CA GLU A 82 9.14 -2.05 16.08
C GLU A 82 8.04 -3.06 15.76
N ILE A 83 7.55 -3.76 16.78
CA ILE A 83 6.49 -4.77 16.66
C ILE A 83 5.45 -4.47 17.74
N HIS A 84 4.20 -4.29 17.32
CA HIS A 84 3.08 -3.98 18.19
C HIS A 84 1.98 -5.03 18.06
N THR A 85 1.54 -5.58 19.20
CA THR A 85 0.40 -6.52 19.26
C THR A 85 -0.83 -5.77 19.74
N CYS A 86 -1.55 -5.17 18.80
CA CYS A 86 -2.80 -4.44 19.04
C CYS A 86 -3.59 -4.27 17.75
N LYS A 87 -4.82 -3.79 17.85
CA LYS A 87 -5.63 -3.44 16.68
C LYS A 87 -5.01 -2.26 15.93
N GLY A 88 -5.09 -2.29 14.59
CA GLY A 88 -4.50 -1.26 13.74
C GLY A 88 -5.06 0.14 14.03
N GLU A 89 -6.39 0.26 14.19
CA GLU A 89 -7.05 1.52 14.52
C GLU A 89 -6.66 2.10 15.89
N ASP A 90 -6.26 1.25 16.84
CA ASP A 90 -5.78 1.72 18.14
C ASP A 90 -4.31 2.16 18.06
N TYR A 91 -3.48 1.44 17.31
CA TYR A 91 -2.11 1.87 17.05
C TYR A 91 -2.05 3.23 16.37
N LEU A 92 -2.87 3.46 15.34
CA LEU A 92 -2.89 4.72 14.59
C LEU A 92 -3.23 5.95 15.44
N LYS A 93 -3.95 5.79 16.55
CA LYS A 93 -4.22 6.86 17.52
C LYS A 93 -3.01 7.26 18.36
N THR A 94 -1.94 6.45 18.35
CA THR A 94 -0.73 6.66 19.17
C THR A 94 0.41 7.34 18.43
N ILE A 95 0.26 7.55 17.12
CA ILE A 95 1.30 8.16 16.26
C ILE A 95 0.82 9.49 15.71
N ASP A 96 1.75 10.41 15.44
CA ASP A 96 1.46 11.76 14.96
C ASP A 96 1.60 11.91 13.43
N SER A 97 2.30 10.97 12.78
CA SER A 97 2.50 11.00 11.33
C SER A 97 2.98 9.64 10.79
N PHE A 98 2.94 9.47 9.48
CA PHE A 98 3.49 8.30 8.78
C PHE A 98 4.00 8.66 7.38
N ASP A 99 4.96 7.89 6.84
CA ASP A 99 5.44 8.04 5.47
C ASP A 99 4.75 7.04 4.52
N PHE A 100 4.89 5.74 4.79
CA PHE A 100 4.32 4.67 3.98
C PHE A 100 3.49 3.75 4.84
N MET A 101 2.24 3.55 4.46
CA MET A 101 1.29 2.68 5.13
C MET A 101 0.88 1.54 4.21
N TYR A 102 0.97 0.31 4.70
CA TYR A 102 0.41 -0.87 4.06
C TYR A 102 -0.73 -1.43 4.90
N LEU A 103 -1.93 -1.48 4.35
CA LEU A 103 -3.14 -1.94 5.01
C LEU A 103 -3.57 -3.30 4.47
N ASP A 104 -3.32 -4.35 5.24
CA ASP A 104 -3.70 -5.73 4.96
C ASP A 104 -4.32 -6.43 6.20
N GLY A 105 -4.63 -5.65 7.24
CA GLY A 105 -5.32 -6.14 8.43
C GLY A 105 -6.76 -6.54 8.12
N TYR A 106 -7.38 -7.29 9.02
CA TYR A 106 -8.75 -7.79 8.95
C TYR A 106 -9.11 -8.51 7.65
N ASP A 107 -9.60 -9.73 7.79
CA ASP A 107 -9.98 -10.54 6.64
C ASP A 107 -11.34 -10.11 6.09
N TYR A 108 -11.43 -10.06 4.78
CA TYR A 108 -12.70 -9.99 4.06
C TYR A 108 -13.31 -11.39 3.99
N ASP A 109 -14.59 -11.53 4.37
CA ASP A 109 -15.28 -12.82 4.29
C ASP A 109 -15.63 -13.18 2.84
N HIS A 110 -14.93 -14.16 2.31
CA HIS A 110 -15.18 -14.77 0.99
C HIS A 110 -15.85 -16.14 1.11
N GLY A 111 -16.26 -16.55 2.32
CA GLY A 111 -16.97 -17.80 2.59
C GLY A 111 -16.11 -19.08 2.57
N LEU A 112 -14.78 -18.97 2.46
CA LEU A 112 -13.86 -20.11 2.34
C LEU A 112 -12.77 -20.11 3.42
N HIS A 113 -13.04 -19.50 4.58
CA HIS A 113 -12.09 -19.49 5.69
C HIS A 113 -12.08 -20.83 6.44
N SER A 114 -10.88 -21.23 6.90
CA SER A 114 -10.76 -22.42 7.75
C SER A 114 -11.36 -22.19 9.14
N GLU A 115 -11.76 -23.27 9.80
CA GLU A 115 -12.25 -23.22 11.20
C GLU A 115 -11.20 -22.59 12.12
N GLU A 116 -9.91 -22.95 11.98
CA GLU A 116 -8.81 -22.36 12.77
C GLU A 116 -8.75 -20.83 12.61
N ARG A 117 -9.03 -20.33 11.40
CA ARG A 117 -9.03 -18.89 11.13
C ARG A 117 -10.23 -18.20 11.76
N GLN A 118 -11.41 -18.81 11.71
CA GLN A 118 -12.62 -18.34 12.37
C GLN A 118 -12.44 -18.30 13.90
N ASP A 119 -11.90 -19.37 14.50
CA ASP A 119 -11.64 -19.44 15.93
C ASP A 119 -10.70 -18.34 16.41
N ARG A 120 -9.68 -18.01 15.62
CA ARG A 120 -8.75 -16.89 15.92
C ARG A 120 -9.47 -15.56 15.89
N TYR A 121 -10.33 -15.32 14.90
CA TYR A 121 -11.12 -14.10 14.84
C TYR A 121 -12.08 -13.99 16.04
N ASN A 122 -12.78 -15.08 16.38
CA ASN A 122 -13.61 -15.13 17.59
C ASN A 122 -12.82 -14.79 18.85
N HIS A 123 -11.59 -15.27 18.96
CA HIS A 123 -10.73 -14.97 20.11
C HIS A 123 -10.40 -13.48 20.25
N TYR A 124 -10.05 -12.79 19.15
CA TYR A 124 -9.60 -11.40 19.19
C TYR A 124 -10.72 -10.38 18.98
N MET A 125 -11.76 -10.73 18.21
CA MET A 125 -12.84 -9.82 17.83
C MET A 125 -14.16 -10.12 18.55
N GLY A 126 -14.33 -11.33 19.12
CA GLY A 126 -15.59 -11.78 19.74
C GLY A 126 -16.66 -12.15 18.70
N THR A 127 -16.29 -12.28 17.44
CA THR A 127 -17.19 -12.62 16.33
C THR A 127 -16.43 -13.40 15.26
N ASP A 128 -17.15 -14.12 14.41
CA ASP A 128 -16.59 -14.73 13.22
C ASP A 128 -16.18 -13.65 12.21
N ILE A 129 -15.31 -14.03 11.25
CA ILE A 129 -14.94 -13.14 10.14
C ILE A 129 -16.22 -12.68 9.45
N ASN A 130 -16.43 -11.39 9.34
CA ASN A 130 -17.55 -10.80 8.65
C ASN A 130 -17.16 -9.48 7.99
N ASN A 131 -17.92 -9.12 6.96
CA ASN A 131 -17.59 -7.98 6.15
C ASN A 131 -17.88 -6.64 6.83
N GLU A 132 -18.86 -6.57 7.72
CA GLU A 132 -19.20 -5.32 8.42
C GLU A 132 -18.06 -4.88 9.32
N GLU A 133 -17.50 -5.79 10.14
CA GLU A 133 -16.32 -5.54 10.98
C GLU A 133 -15.09 -5.18 10.14
N CYS A 134 -14.86 -5.91 9.04
CA CYS A 134 -13.76 -5.62 8.12
C CYS A 134 -13.88 -4.19 7.56
N TRP A 135 -15.04 -3.82 7.07
CA TRP A 135 -15.29 -2.49 6.47
C TRP A 135 -15.22 -1.36 7.49
N GLU A 136 -15.76 -1.58 8.70
CA GLU A 136 -15.72 -0.60 9.79
C GLU A 136 -14.29 -0.35 10.24
N SER A 137 -13.51 -1.42 10.46
CA SER A 137 -12.12 -1.33 10.90
C SER A 137 -11.26 -0.58 9.86
N HIS A 138 -11.40 -0.90 8.57
CA HIS A 138 -10.70 -0.17 7.51
C HIS A 138 -11.12 1.30 7.43
N LEU A 139 -12.41 1.61 7.61
CA LEU A 139 -12.90 2.98 7.64
C LEU A 139 -12.34 3.76 8.84
N LEU A 140 -12.28 3.13 10.02
CA LEU A 140 -11.68 3.74 11.22
C LEU A 140 -10.19 4.03 11.01
N MET A 141 -9.44 3.06 10.49
CA MET A 141 -8.02 3.26 10.16
C MET A 141 -7.82 4.42 9.18
N VAL A 142 -8.58 4.49 8.10
CA VAL A 142 -8.45 5.58 7.11
C VAL A 142 -8.82 6.93 7.69
N LYS A 143 -9.82 7.00 8.59
CA LYS A 143 -10.16 8.24 9.29
C LYS A 143 -9.00 8.75 10.13
N GLU A 144 -8.29 7.87 10.83
CA GLU A 144 -7.09 8.25 11.60
C GLU A 144 -5.95 8.64 10.66
N LEU A 145 -5.67 7.86 9.62
CA LEU A 145 -4.62 8.17 8.65
C LEU A 145 -4.81 9.53 7.99
N CYS A 146 -6.04 9.91 7.63
CA CYS A 146 -6.31 11.23 7.07
C CYS A 146 -6.07 12.40 8.03
N LYS A 147 -6.04 12.17 9.37
CA LYS A 147 -5.73 13.20 10.36
C LYS A 147 -4.24 13.41 10.54
N ILE A 148 -3.46 12.33 10.45
CA ILE A 148 -2.02 12.31 10.76
C ILE A 148 -1.13 12.30 9.52
N ALA A 149 -1.73 12.33 8.34
CA ALA A 149 -1.00 12.38 7.08
C ALA A 149 -0.30 13.71 6.84
N HIS A 150 0.85 13.66 6.21
CA HIS A 150 1.52 14.81 5.62
C HIS A 150 1.59 14.68 4.09
N LYS A 151 2.01 15.73 3.39
CA LYS A 151 1.99 15.80 1.91
C LYS A 151 2.72 14.66 1.19
N ASP A 152 3.67 14.00 1.85
CA ASP A 152 4.45 12.91 1.26
C ASP A 152 3.96 11.52 1.71
N SER A 153 2.90 11.47 2.51
CA SER A 153 2.30 10.21 2.98
C SER A 153 1.69 9.42 1.83
N VAL A 154 1.86 8.10 1.90
CA VAL A 154 1.36 7.14 0.91
C VAL A 154 0.64 6.01 1.63
N ILE A 155 -0.52 5.62 1.11
CA ILE A 155 -1.32 4.51 1.63
C ILE A 155 -1.49 3.46 0.53
N CYS A 156 -1.16 2.21 0.81
CA CYS A 156 -1.42 1.07 -0.05
C CYS A 156 -2.38 0.12 0.65
N PHE A 157 -3.51 -0.16 0.01
CA PHE A 157 -4.46 -1.17 0.45
C PHE A 157 -4.23 -2.47 -0.30
N ASP A 158 -4.38 -3.58 0.38
CA ASP A 158 -4.51 -4.90 -0.24
C ASP A 158 -5.96 -5.42 -0.21
N ASP A 159 -6.22 -6.47 -0.97
CA ASP A 159 -7.53 -7.13 -1.10
C ASP A 159 -8.70 -6.20 -1.48
N ILE A 160 -8.42 -5.25 -2.36
CA ILE A 160 -9.43 -4.37 -2.97
C ILE A 160 -9.90 -4.99 -4.28
N ILE A 161 -11.01 -5.71 -4.25
CA ILE A 161 -11.52 -6.42 -5.41
C ILE A 161 -12.26 -5.45 -6.35
N ASP A 162 -13.32 -4.80 -5.84
CA ASP A 162 -14.06 -3.76 -6.55
C ASP A 162 -14.70 -2.75 -5.57
N GLU A 163 -15.67 -1.97 -6.04
CA GLU A 163 -16.35 -0.95 -5.22
C GLU A 163 -17.32 -1.56 -4.17
N LYS A 164 -17.68 -2.84 -4.30
CA LYS A 164 -18.68 -3.53 -3.47
C LYS A 164 -18.11 -4.74 -2.74
N VAL A 165 -16.91 -5.16 -3.11
CA VAL A 165 -16.30 -6.42 -2.67
C VAL A 165 -14.86 -6.17 -2.25
N GLY A 166 -14.43 -6.83 -1.17
CA GLY A 166 -13.09 -6.69 -0.61
C GLY A 166 -13.05 -5.72 0.58
N LYS A 167 -11.85 -5.41 1.03
CA LYS A 167 -11.62 -4.65 2.27
C LYS A 167 -11.98 -3.16 2.16
N GLY A 168 -12.01 -2.60 0.94
CA GLY A 168 -12.08 -1.15 0.71
C GLY A 168 -13.48 -0.54 0.59
N VAL A 169 -14.56 -1.30 0.72
CA VAL A 169 -15.94 -0.87 0.38
C VAL A 169 -16.35 0.45 1.05
N THR A 170 -16.01 0.67 2.30
CA THR A 170 -16.31 1.92 3.03
C THR A 170 -15.13 2.89 3.06
N ALA A 171 -13.91 2.36 3.14
CA ALA A 171 -12.69 3.15 3.27
C ALA A 171 -12.31 3.89 1.97
N ILE A 172 -12.45 3.25 0.81
CA ILE A 172 -12.10 3.87 -0.49
C ILE A 172 -12.97 5.08 -0.81
N PRO A 173 -14.31 5.05 -0.73
CA PRO A 173 -15.13 6.24 -0.92
C PRO A 173 -14.75 7.38 0.03
N TYR A 174 -14.45 7.07 1.29
CA TYR A 174 -14.04 8.07 2.28
C TYR A 174 -12.71 8.75 1.90
N ILE A 175 -11.68 7.98 1.55
CA ILE A 175 -10.35 8.54 1.21
C ILE A 175 -10.43 9.38 -0.08
N LEU A 176 -11.26 8.97 -1.06
CA LEU A 176 -11.51 9.75 -2.28
C LEU A 176 -12.27 11.06 -1.99
N ASP A 177 -13.23 11.06 -1.04
CA ASP A 177 -13.89 12.29 -0.58
C ASP A 177 -12.88 13.28 0.04
N LYS A 178 -11.87 12.78 0.75
CA LYS A 178 -10.73 13.56 1.27
C LYS A 178 -9.72 13.96 0.20
N LYS A 179 -10.03 13.73 -1.08
CA LYS A 179 -9.26 14.15 -2.27
C LYS A 179 -7.90 13.47 -2.42
N TRP A 180 -7.68 12.36 -1.74
CA TRP A 180 -6.52 11.53 -2.02
C TRP A 180 -6.55 11.05 -3.47
N GLN A 181 -5.38 10.98 -4.08
CA GLN A 181 -5.25 10.65 -5.48
C GLN A 181 -4.90 9.17 -5.64
N VAL A 182 -5.63 8.45 -6.48
CA VAL A 182 -5.23 7.10 -6.89
C VAL A 182 -3.99 7.24 -7.76
N PHE A 183 -2.84 6.80 -7.23
CA PHE A 183 -1.60 6.80 -7.98
C PHE A 183 -1.48 5.55 -8.87
N LYS A 184 -1.88 4.39 -8.33
CA LYS A 184 -1.79 3.11 -9.05
C LYS A 184 -2.83 2.12 -8.51
N ARG A 185 -3.42 1.34 -9.42
CA ARG A 185 -4.22 0.16 -9.09
C ARG A 185 -3.63 -1.04 -9.83
N VAL A 186 -3.29 -2.11 -9.11
CA VAL A 186 -2.75 -3.35 -9.69
C VAL A 186 -3.42 -4.53 -9.00
N ASN A 187 -4.04 -5.38 -9.82
CA ASN A 187 -4.80 -6.52 -9.31
C ASN A 187 -5.78 -6.07 -8.21
N ASN A 188 -5.61 -6.63 -7.01
CA ASN A 188 -6.43 -6.36 -5.83
C ASN A 188 -5.81 -5.29 -4.91
N SER A 189 -4.86 -4.48 -5.37
CA SER A 189 -4.26 -3.44 -4.55
C SER A 189 -4.45 -2.05 -5.14
N VAL A 190 -4.59 -1.06 -4.25
CA VAL A 190 -4.72 0.36 -4.62
C VAL A 190 -3.76 1.19 -3.79
N LEU A 191 -2.95 2.00 -4.46
CA LEU A 191 -2.02 2.93 -3.84
C LEU A 191 -2.53 4.37 -3.99
N PHE A 192 -2.65 5.05 -2.86
CA PHE A 192 -3.06 6.44 -2.77
C PHE A 192 -1.89 7.34 -2.34
N VAL A 193 -1.86 8.55 -2.89
CA VAL A 193 -0.96 9.62 -2.47
C VAL A 193 -1.75 10.80 -1.94
N HIS A 194 -1.14 11.55 -1.02
CA HIS A 194 -1.77 12.72 -0.38
C HIS A 194 -2.25 13.75 -1.42
N PRO A 195 -3.38 14.44 -1.18
CA PRO A 195 -3.94 15.45 -2.11
C PRO A 195 -2.94 16.55 -2.50
N ASP A 196 -2.13 16.99 -1.54
CA ASP A 196 -1.15 18.08 -1.75
C ASP A 196 0.18 17.59 -2.33
N ARG A 197 0.30 16.28 -2.63
CA ARG A 197 1.49 15.77 -3.28
C ARG A 197 1.51 16.20 -4.73
N VAL A 198 2.51 16.99 -5.07
CA VAL A 198 2.76 17.36 -6.46
C VAL A 198 3.35 16.14 -7.16
N LEU A 199 2.50 15.44 -7.91
CA LEU A 199 2.97 14.40 -8.82
C LEU A 199 3.64 15.06 -10.01
N LEU A 200 4.91 15.40 -9.87
CA LEU A 200 5.70 15.76 -11.03
C LEU A 200 5.91 14.47 -11.83
N PRO A 201 5.49 14.44 -13.10
CA PRO A 201 5.86 13.34 -13.97
C PRO A 201 7.38 13.31 -14.02
N ARG A 202 7.99 12.23 -13.55
CA ARG A 202 9.47 12.14 -13.47
C ARG A 202 10.13 12.15 -14.85
N ASP A 203 9.40 11.74 -15.89
CA ASP A 203 9.81 11.75 -17.29
C ASP A 203 8.58 11.97 -18.18
N MET A 204 8.03 13.19 -18.14
CA MET A 204 6.97 13.54 -19.09
C MET A 204 7.63 13.92 -20.42
N TYR A 205 7.35 13.15 -21.44
CA TYR A 205 7.73 13.48 -22.81
C TYR A 205 6.55 14.20 -23.49
N VAL A 206 6.79 15.43 -23.93
CA VAL A 206 5.83 16.17 -24.74
C VAL A 206 6.16 15.91 -26.21
N VAL A 207 5.32 15.18 -26.89
CA VAL A 207 5.51 14.88 -28.31
C VAL A 207 4.63 15.84 -29.12
N GLY A 208 5.26 16.78 -29.79
CA GLY A 208 4.59 17.65 -30.74
C GLY A 208 4.21 16.89 -32.04
N ASN A 209 3.22 17.38 -32.76
CA ASN A 209 2.73 16.77 -34.03
C ASN A 209 3.34 17.40 -35.30
N GLY A 210 4.57 17.86 -35.23
CA GLY A 210 5.25 18.43 -36.39
C GLY A 210 5.69 17.39 -37.43
N VAL A 211 5.96 17.86 -38.65
CA VAL A 211 6.47 17.03 -39.77
C VAL A 211 7.75 16.28 -39.42
N SER A 212 8.48 16.78 -38.43
CA SER A 212 9.71 16.17 -37.89
C SER A 212 9.46 14.81 -37.21
N LEU A 213 8.22 14.45 -36.87
CA LEU A 213 7.88 13.14 -36.29
C LEU A 213 7.75 12.04 -37.35
N LYS A 214 7.83 12.37 -38.62
CA LYS A 214 7.79 11.37 -39.69
C LYS A 214 9.05 10.49 -39.62
N GLY A 215 8.84 9.20 -39.33
CA GLY A 215 9.93 8.24 -39.16
C GLY A 215 10.52 8.18 -37.75
N PHE A 216 9.91 8.87 -36.79
CA PHE A 216 10.33 8.80 -35.39
C PHE A 216 9.95 7.44 -34.76
N ASP A 217 10.89 6.80 -34.08
CA ASP A 217 10.62 5.55 -33.37
C ASP A 217 9.99 5.85 -32.00
N PHE A 218 8.70 5.57 -31.87
CA PHE A 218 7.96 5.75 -30.62
C PHE A 218 8.13 4.60 -29.63
N ASN A 219 8.86 3.54 -29.97
CA ASN A 219 9.05 2.37 -29.09
C ASN A 219 9.72 2.74 -27.78
N PHE A 220 10.56 3.78 -27.75
CA PHE A 220 11.19 4.26 -26.52
C PHE A 220 10.20 4.90 -25.52
N LEU A 221 8.97 5.28 -25.97
CA LEU A 221 7.91 5.84 -25.12
C LEU A 221 6.99 4.76 -24.55
N LYS A 222 7.14 3.50 -24.96
CA LYS A 222 6.21 2.41 -24.63
C LYS A 222 5.96 2.24 -23.12
N ASP A 223 7.01 2.48 -22.31
CA ASP A 223 6.96 2.34 -20.85
C ASP A 223 7.11 3.70 -20.12
N LYS A 224 6.86 4.80 -20.82
CA LYS A 224 7.03 6.16 -20.30
C LYS A 224 5.71 6.93 -20.33
N GLU A 225 5.54 7.82 -19.37
CA GLU A 225 4.42 8.77 -19.40
C GLU A 225 4.69 9.85 -20.45
N TRP A 226 3.77 10.03 -21.38
CA TRP A 226 3.87 11.05 -22.41
C TRP A 226 2.53 11.70 -22.72
N ILE A 227 2.57 12.96 -23.16
CA ILE A 227 1.40 13.70 -23.63
C ILE A 227 1.61 14.01 -25.11
N GLY A 228 0.70 13.50 -25.94
CA GLY A 228 0.59 13.90 -27.35
C GLY A 228 -0.22 15.19 -27.47
N CYS A 229 0.38 16.27 -27.99
CA CYS A 229 -0.35 17.47 -28.36
C CYS A 229 -0.97 17.27 -29.74
N CYS A 230 -2.23 16.83 -29.80
CA CYS A 230 -3.02 16.84 -31.01
C CYS A 230 -3.66 18.22 -31.20
N LEU A 231 -3.02 19.09 -31.93
CA LEU A 231 -3.72 20.21 -32.57
C LEU A 231 -4.45 19.63 -33.80
N GLY A 232 -5.78 19.56 -33.68
CA GLY A 232 -6.76 19.14 -34.65
C GLY A 232 -6.28 18.65 -36.03
N PHE A 233 -6.24 17.36 -36.22
CA PHE A 233 -6.15 16.77 -37.52
C PHE A 233 -7.52 16.91 -38.20
N ARG A 234 -7.62 17.86 -39.13
CA ARG A 234 -8.47 17.67 -40.30
C ARG A 234 -7.52 17.30 -41.44
N ASP A 235 -7.83 16.13 -42.01
CA ASP A 235 -7.36 15.65 -43.30
C ASP A 235 -5.89 15.20 -43.38
N TRP A 236 -5.68 13.89 -43.18
CA TRP A 236 -4.62 13.18 -43.86
C TRP A 236 -5.27 12.24 -44.88
N GLU A 237 -5.37 12.69 -46.14
CA GLU A 237 -5.43 11.81 -47.28
C GLU A 237 -4.03 11.35 -47.70
#